data_d2bcacefd4e4588eec0847ea0a1869d3
#
_entry.id   d2bcacefd4e4588eec0847ea0a1869d3
#
_cell.length_a   1.000
_cell.length_b   1.000
_cell.length_c   1.000
_cell.angle_alpha   90.00
_cell.angle_beta   90.00
_cell.angle_gamma   90.00
#
_symmetry.space_group_name_H-M   'P 1'
#
loop_
_entity.id
_entity.type
_entity.pdbx_description
1 polymer ?
#
loop_
_entity_poly.entity_id
_entity_poly.type
_entity_poly.pdbx_seq_one_letter_code
_entity_poly.pdbx_strand_id
1 'polypeptide(L)'
;RNRLCVMNLATGEQKYVTESFDSSVDDYCWSNDSKHLYFLGCWHACIMVYQTDLTGAVKQLTDGWYDFGSLQMLGNTKQLLVTRHSMLRPDDLYVLTPSKKEKKSDLAQITEENSEILKQLADPTIQQRWVKTTDGKQELVWIILPPHFDANKKYPTLLYCEGGPQSPVSQFWSYRWNFYIMASHGYVIVAPNR
;
A
#
# COMPACT_ATOMS: atom_id res chain seq x y z
N ARG A 1 9.37 -3.99 14.66
CA ARG A 1 8.28 -3.09 14.22
C ARG A 1 8.56 -1.67 14.62
N ASN A 2 8.40 -0.74 13.69
CA ASN A 2 8.40 0.70 13.99
C ASN A 2 7.02 1.08 14.53
N ARG A 3 6.98 1.92 15.58
CA ARG A 3 5.77 2.41 16.21
C ARG A 3 5.84 3.91 16.42
N LEU A 4 4.70 4.59 16.40
CA LEU A 4 4.61 5.99 16.77
C LEU A 4 4.59 6.12 18.29
N CYS A 5 5.51 6.92 18.79
CA CYS A 5 5.58 7.32 20.18
C CYS A 5 5.37 8.83 20.29
N VAL A 6 4.43 9.26 21.11
CA VAL A 6 4.19 10.68 21.41
C VAL A 6 4.76 10.96 22.80
N MET A 7 5.54 12.01 22.91
CA MET A 7 6.13 12.46 24.18
C MET A 7 5.58 13.84 24.59
N ASN A 8 5.15 13.95 25.82
CA ASN A 8 4.83 15.25 26.43
C ASN A 8 6.16 15.96 26.78
N LEU A 9 6.45 17.07 26.14
CA LEU A 9 7.72 17.78 26.33
C LEU A 9 7.86 18.42 27.70
N ALA A 10 6.77 18.71 28.41
CA ALA A 10 6.82 19.31 29.74
C ALA A 10 7.05 18.27 30.84
N THR A 11 6.53 17.06 30.68
CA THR A 11 6.62 15.99 31.70
C THR A 11 7.61 14.88 31.35
N GLY A 12 8.01 14.77 30.07
CA GLY A 12 8.80 13.65 29.54
C GLY A 12 8.02 12.34 29.40
N GLU A 13 6.72 12.33 29.71
CA GLU A 13 5.89 11.13 29.57
C GLU A 13 5.79 10.70 28.11
N GLN A 14 5.99 9.40 27.86
CA GLN A 14 5.93 8.79 26.54
C GLN A 14 4.76 7.83 26.42
N LYS A 15 4.10 7.83 25.26
CA LYS A 15 3.00 6.94 24.94
C LYS A 15 3.07 6.42 23.53
N TYR A 16 3.04 5.09 23.34
CA TYR A 16 2.90 4.48 22.03
C TYR A 16 1.44 4.54 21.57
N VAL A 17 1.20 5.20 20.43
CA VAL A 17 -0.15 5.42 19.89
C VAL A 17 -0.50 4.49 18.73
N THR A 18 0.38 3.57 18.39
CA THR A 18 0.16 2.52 17.38
C THR A 18 0.46 1.12 17.92
N GLU A 19 0.30 0.90 19.23
CA GLU A 19 0.57 -0.40 19.89
C GLU A 19 -0.33 -1.51 19.34
N SER A 20 -1.59 -1.20 19.05
CA SER A 20 -2.58 -2.14 18.51
C SER A 20 -2.39 -2.42 17.00
N PHE A 21 -1.55 -1.66 16.29
CA PHE A 21 -1.30 -1.86 14.88
C PHE A 21 -0.31 -3.00 14.66
N ASP A 22 -0.75 -4.06 13.99
CA ASP A 22 0.04 -5.30 13.84
C ASP A 22 1.05 -5.27 12.68
N SER A 23 1.59 -4.09 12.34
CA SER A 23 2.65 -3.91 11.35
C SER A 23 3.57 -2.75 11.73
N SER A 24 4.58 -2.44 10.91
CA SER A 24 5.44 -1.26 11.08
C SER A 24 4.78 -0.02 10.52
N VAL A 25 5.08 1.12 11.14
CA VAL A 25 4.77 2.46 10.62
C VAL A 25 5.96 2.93 9.79
N ASP A 26 5.70 3.38 8.55
CA ASP A 26 6.75 3.77 7.61
C ASP A 26 6.90 5.29 7.51
N ASP A 27 5.80 6.05 7.43
CA ASP A 27 5.78 7.51 7.35
C ASP A 27 4.60 8.06 8.16
N TYR A 28 4.68 9.31 8.61
CA TYR A 28 3.62 9.90 9.42
C TYR A 28 3.59 11.43 9.37
N CYS A 29 2.42 12.01 9.63
CA CYS A 29 2.26 13.44 9.87
C CYS A 29 1.19 13.73 10.93
N TRP A 30 1.29 14.88 11.59
CA TRP A 30 0.26 15.38 12.50
C TRP A 30 -0.90 16.00 11.72
N SER A 31 -2.12 15.82 12.25
CA SER A 31 -3.25 16.65 11.83
C SER A 31 -3.04 18.11 12.27
N ASN A 32 -3.59 19.06 11.52
CA ASN A 32 -3.44 20.49 11.82
C ASN A 32 -4.04 20.91 13.18
N ASP A 33 -4.99 20.15 13.70
CA ASP A 33 -5.57 20.38 15.03
C ASP A 33 -4.82 19.66 16.16
N SER A 34 -3.69 18.99 15.84
CA SER A 34 -2.84 18.23 16.77
C SER A 34 -3.56 17.13 17.57
N LYS A 35 -4.72 16.66 17.09
CA LYS A 35 -5.51 15.61 17.78
C LYS A 35 -5.27 14.21 17.23
N HIS A 36 -4.75 14.13 16.01
CA HIS A 36 -4.54 12.88 15.32
C HIS A 36 -3.16 12.83 14.66
N LEU A 37 -2.67 11.63 14.44
CA LEU A 37 -1.58 11.35 13.52
C LEU A 37 -2.12 10.51 12.37
N TYR A 38 -1.68 10.85 11.17
CA TYR A 38 -1.85 10.00 9.99
C TYR A 38 -0.55 9.26 9.74
N PHE A 39 -0.63 8.01 9.29
CA PHE A 39 0.56 7.23 9.03
C PHE A 39 0.35 6.21 7.90
N LEU A 40 1.46 5.79 7.30
CA LEU A 40 1.50 4.68 6.35
C LEU A 40 1.87 3.39 7.07
N GLY A 41 1.21 2.32 6.69
CA GLY A 41 1.52 1.00 7.21
C GLY A 41 1.12 -0.10 6.23
N CYS A 42 1.90 -1.18 6.21
CA CYS A 42 1.62 -2.31 5.33
C CYS A 42 0.67 -3.29 6.02
N TRP A 43 -0.39 -3.64 5.33
CA TRP A 43 -1.32 -4.69 5.73
C TRP A 43 -1.76 -5.51 4.52
N HIS A 44 -1.66 -6.84 4.61
CA HIS A 44 -1.96 -7.75 3.51
C HIS A 44 -1.24 -7.37 2.20
N ALA A 45 0.05 -7.04 2.30
CA ALA A 45 0.90 -6.66 1.17
C ALA A 45 0.37 -5.46 0.37
N CYS A 46 -0.22 -4.47 1.05
CA CYS A 46 -0.61 -3.17 0.53
C CYS A 46 -0.24 -2.09 1.56
N ILE A 47 0.34 -0.99 1.12
CA ILE A 47 0.67 0.14 1.99
C ILE A 47 -0.50 1.11 2.00
N MET A 48 -1.18 1.19 3.15
CA MET A 48 -2.40 1.97 3.33
C MET A 48 -2.19 3.18 4.23
N VAL A 49 -3.09 4.15 4.11
CA VAL A 49 -3.14 5.30 5.01
C VAL A 49 -4.03 4.96 6.21
N TYR A 50 -3.51 5.22 7.39
CA TYR A 50 -4.18 5.06 8.68
C TYR A 50 -4.25 6.38 9.43
N GLN A 51 -5.13 6.44 10.40
CA GLN A 51 -5.25 7.51 11.38
C GLN A 51 -5.19 6.90 12.78
N THR A 52 -4.49 7.54 13.71
CA THR A 52 -4.59 7.25 15.14
C THR A 52 -4.84 8.54 15.92
N ASP A 53 -5.50 8.42 17.04
CA ASP A 53 -5.59 9.51 18.02
C ASP A 53 -4.58 9.32 19.16
N LEU A 54 -4.57 10.25 20.11
CA LEU A 54 -3.67 10.18 21.27
C LEU A 54 -4.07 9.09 22.28
N THR A 55 -5.24 8.44 22.12
CA THR A 55 -5.63 7.28 22.93
C THR A 55 -5.04 5.98 22.38
N GLY A 56 -4.68 5.96 21.09
CA GLY A 56 -4.17 4.79 20.38
C GLY A 56 -5.24 4.05 19.57
N ALA A 57 -6.39 4.69 19.33
CA ALA A 57 -7.42 4.15 18.45
C ALA A 57 -6.99 4.29 16.98
N VAL A 58 -6.68 3.17 16.34
CA VAL A 58 -6.23 3.11 14.94
C VAL A 58 -7.40 2.87 14.01
N LYS A 59 -7.47 3.64 12.93
CA LYS A 59 -8.47 3.52 11.87
C LYS A 59 -7.81 3.52 10.51
N GLN A 60 -8.15 2.55 9.64
CA GLN A 60 -7.76 2.54 8.24
C GLN A 60 -8.59 3.54 7.44
N LEU A 61 -7.96 4.35 6.60
CA LEU A 61 -8.60 5.39 5.80
C LEU A 61 -8.75 5.02 4.33
N THR A 62 -7.86 4.20 3.80
CA THR A 62 -7.83 3.78 2.39
C THR A 62 -7.95 2.27 2.26
N ASP A 63 -8.39 1.81 1.10
CA ASP A 63 -8.54 0.39 0.78
C ASP A 63 -8.15 0.10 -0.69
N GLY A 64 -8.28 -1.17 -1.10
CA GLY A 64 -7.94 -1.65 -2.43
C GLY A 64 -6.52 -2.21 -2.51
N TRP A 65 -6.09 -2.55 -3.73
CA TRP A 65 -4.74 -3.06 -3.98
C TRP A 65 -3.87 -1.93 -4.52
N TYR A 66 -3.33 -1.15 -3.59
CA TYR A 66 -2.49 0.03 -3.87
C TYR A 66 -1.41 0.16 -2.79
N ASP A 67 -0.37 0.89 -3.14
CA ASP A 67 0.58 1.43 -2.17
C ASP A 67 0.47 2.96 -2.18
N PHE A 68 0.33 3.52 -0.98
CA PHE A 68 0.32 4.97 -0.76
C PHE A 68 1.68 5.43 -0.24
N GLY A 69 2.07 6.66 -0.60
CA GLY A 69 3.32 7.29 -0.19
C GLY A 69 3.21 8.80 -0.01
N SER A 70 4.32 9.43 0.34
CA SER A 70 4.47 10.90 0.43
C SER A 70 3.38 11.59 1.25
N LEU A 71 3.08 11.05 2.43
CA LEU A 71 1.99 11.47 3.28
C LEU A 71 2.23 12.86 3.90
N GLN A 72 1.39 13.85 3.57
CA GLN A 72 1.47 15.19 4.17
C GLN A 72 0.11 15.89 4.24
N MET A 73 -0.03 16.82 5.18
CA MET A 73 -1.23 17.67 5.25
C MET A 73 -1.27 18.65 4.06
N LEU A 74 -2.44 18.82 3.47
CA LEU A 74 -2.67 19.79 2.41
C LEU A 74 -2.96 21.17 3.02
N GLY A 75 -1.91 21.96 3.24
CA GLY A 75 -2.02 23.29 3.87
C GLY A 75 -2.75 23.23 5.21
N ASN A 76 -3.57 24.25 5.51
CA ASN A 76 -4.35 24.32 6.74
C ASN A 76 -5.73 23.62 6.62
N THR A 77 -5.87 22.64 5.74
CA THR A 77 -7.11 21.88 5.56
C THR A 77 -7.16 20.65 6.47
N LYS A 78 -8.21 19.83 6.33
CA LYS A 78 -8.31 18.48 6.91
C LYS A 78 -7.97 17.40 5.90
N GLN A 79 -7.43 17.77 4.75
CA GLN A 79 -7.10 16.88 3.66
C GLN A 79 -5.62 16.52 3.70
N LEU A 80 -5.30 15.38 3.13
CA LEU A 80 -3.94 14.89 2.96
C LEU A 80 -3.60 14.86 1.47
N LEU A 81 -2.39 15.24 1.13
CA LEU A 81 -1.79 14.95 -0.15
C LEU A 81 -1.02 13.65 -0.02
N VAL A 82 -1.24 12.73 -0.94
CA VAL A 82 -0.58 11.42 -0.97
C VAL A 82 -0.21 11.04 -2.41
N THR A 83 0.82 10.26 -2.59
CA THR A 83 1.02 9.50 -3.83
C THR A 83 0.30 8.15 -3.73
N ARG A 84 -0.07 7.60 -4.87
CA ARG A 84 -0.63 6.25 -4.98
C ARG A 84 -0.13 5.57 -6.23
N HIS A 85 0.35 4.37 -6.09
CA HIS A 85 0.71 3.49 -7.20
C HIS A 85 0.16 2.08 -7.01
N SER A 86 0.35 1.25 -8.02
CA SER A 86 0.10 -0.20 -7.97
C SER A 86 1.06 -0.92 -8.91
N MET A 87 1.04 -2.25 -8.93
CA MET A 87 1.78 -3.04 -9.91
C MET A 87 1.42 -2.69 -11.38
N LEU A 88 0.29 -2.00 -11.60
CA LEU A 88 -0.18 -1.62 -12.95
C LEU A 88 0.01 -0.14 -13.27
N ARG A 89 0.25 0.71 -12.29
CA ARG A 89 0.29 2.17 -12.48
C ARG A 89 1.39 2.79 -11.63
N PRO A 90 2.23 3.65 -12.21
CA PRO A 90 3.19 4.45 -11.43
C PRO A 90 2.47 5.46 -10.52
N ASP A 91 3.25 6.18 -9.73
CA ASP A 91 2.73 7.20 -8.83
C ASP A 91 1.97 8.31 -9.55
N ASP A 92 0.80 8.62 -9.03
CA ASP A 92 0.06 9.85 -9.25
C ASP A 92 -0.29 10.49 -7.90
N LEU A 93 -0.59 11.80 -7.92
CA LEU A 93 -0.99 12.55 -6.74
C LEU A 93 -2.50 12.45 -6.49
N TYR A 94 -2.84 12.31 -5.23
CA TYR A 94 -4.22 12.21 -4.75
C TYR A 94 -4.45 13.11 -3.55
N VAL A 95 -5.66 13.65 -3.45
CA VAL A 95 -6.17 14.30 -2.24
C VAL A 95 -7.07 13.34 -1.51
N LEU A 96 -6.68 12.99 -0.29
CA LEU A 96 -7.46 12.15 0.62
C LEU A 96 -8.20 13.03 1.63
N THR A 97 -9.52 12.92 1.68
CA THR A 97 -10.36 13.56 2.68
C THR A 97 -10.81 12.53 3.72
N PRO A 98 -10.22 12.52 4.93
CA PRO A 98 -10.60 11.58 5.97
C PRO A 98 -12.07 11.68 6.36
N SER A 99 -12.78 10.56 6.37
CA SER A 99 -14.18 10.53 6.76
C SER A 99 -14.33 10.58 8.29
N LYS A 100 -15.25 11.41 8.80
CA LYS A 100 -15.60 11.47 10.23
C LYS A 100 -16.44 10.30 10.70
N LYS A 101 -17.13 9.62 9.80
CA LYS A 101 -17.99 8.45 10.08
C LYS A 101 -17.31 7.19 9.58
N GLU A 102 -17.88 6.00 9.84
CA GLU A 102 -17.41 4.70 9.34
C GLU A 102 -17.46 4.54 7.81
N LYS A 103 -17.83 5.60 7.08
CA LYS A 103 -17.80 5.63 5.61
C LYS A 103 -16.35 5.68 5.13
N LYS A 104 -16.10 5.14 3.94
CA LYS A 104 -14.82 5.29 3.22
C LYS A 104 -14.43 6.76 3.15
N SER A 105 -13.14 7.04 3.31
CA SER A 105 -12.58 8.36 3.03
C SER A 105 -12.71 8.66 1.54
N ASP A 106 -12.89 9.92 1.19
CA ASP A 106 -12.92 10.36 -0.20
C ASP A 106 -11.49 10.52 -0.72
N LEU A 107 -11.24 9.98 -1.92
CA LEU A 107 -9.92 9.98 -2.56
C LEU A 107 -10.06 10.50 -3.99
N ALA A 108 -9.57 11.71 -4.24
CA ALA A 108 -9.60 12.37 -5.54
C ALA A 108 -8.22 12.37 -6.19
N GLN A 109 -8.11 11.84 -7.40
CA GLN A 109 -6.89 11.91 -8.22
C GLN A 109 -6.73 13.32 -8.78
N ILE A 110 -5.51 13.88 -8.72
CA ILE A 110 -5.20 15.23 -9.21
C ILE A 110 -4.16 15.25 -10.32
N THR A 111 -3.41 14.16 -10.55
CA THR A 111 -2.51 14.01 -11.70
C THR A 111 -2.81 12.72 -12.47
N GLU A 112 -2.48 12.71 -13.76
CA GLU A 112 -2.57 11.55 -14.66
C GLU A 112 -1.39 11.56 -15.63
N GLU A 113 -0.17 11.66 -15.09
CA GLU A 113 1.04 11.93 -15.89
C GLU A 113 1.33 10.89 -16.97
N ASN A 114 1.00 9.61 -16.72
CA ASN A 114 1.31 8.52 -17.65
C ASN A 114 0.07 7.98 -18.39
N SER A 115 -1.08 8.64 -18.28
CA SER A 115 -2.35 8.12 -18.79
C SER A 115 -2.35 7.86 -20.28
N GLU A 116 -1.72 8.74 -21.09
CA GLU A 116 -1.67 8.61 -22.55
C GLU A 116 -0.86 7.40 -23.03
N ILE A 117 0.19 7.04 -22.33
CA ILE A 117 0.98 5.83 -22.61
C ILE A 117 0.22 4.59 -22.13
N LEU A 118 -0.27 4.63 -20.90
CA LEU A 118 -0.92 3.47 -20.24
C LEU A 118 -2.22 3.05 -20.95
N LYS A 119 -2.97 3.98 -21.54
CA LYS A 119 -4.16 3.68 -22.35
C LYS A 119 -3.86 2.84 -23.59
N GLN A 120 -2.63 2.84 -24.09
CA GLN A 120 -2.20 2.09 -25.27
C GLN A 120 -1.71 0.68 -24.93
N LEU A 121 -1.57 0.36 -23.65
CA LEU A 121 -1.05 -0.91 -23.18
C LEU A 121 -2.19 -1.84 -22.72
N ALA A 122 -2.01 -3.14 -22.93
CA ALA A 122 -2.90 -4.15 -22.39
C ALA A 122 -2.45 -4.52 -20.96
N ASP A 123 -3.34 -4.32 -19.99
CA ASP A 123 -3.03 -4.60 -18.60
C ASP A 123 -2.91 -6.10 -18.29
N PRO A 124 -1.90 -6.51 -17.52
CA PRO A 124 -1.88 -7.79 -16.84
C PRO A 124 -3.05 -7.93 -15.83
N THR A 125 -3.43 -9.16 -15.51
CA THR A 125 -4.41 -9.43 -14.47
C THR A 125 -3.70 -9.78 -13.17
N ILE A 126 -3.99 -9.02 -12.09
CA ILE A 126 -3.45 -9.31 -10.77
C ILE A 126 -4.48 -10.11 -9.97
N GLN A 127 -4.02 -11.16 -9.30
CA GLN A 127 -4.80 -11.97 -8.38
C GLN A 127 -4.09 -12.04 -7.03
N GLN A 128 -4.86 -11.98 -5.96
CA GLN A 128 -4.40 -12.27 -4.61
C GLN A 128 -4.84 -13.68 -4.23
N ARG A 129 -3.91 -14.48 -3.73
CA ARG A 129 -4.21 -15.84 -3.24
C ARG A 129 -3.62 -16.05 -1.86
N TRP A 130 -4.36 -16.77 -1.04
CA TRP A 130 -3.88 -17.28 0.24
C TRP A 130 -3.55 -18.76 0.11
N VAL A 131 -2.30 -19.09 0.36
CA VAL A 131 -1.78 -20.45 0.21
C VAL A 131 -1.41 -20.99 1.58
N LYS A 132 -1.88 -22.20 1.91
CA LYS A 132 -1.52 -22.86 3.15
C LYS A 132 -0.06 -23.34 3.07
N THR A 133 0.76 -22.92 4.02
CA THR A 133 2.17 -23.31 4.15
C THR A 133 2.32 -24.63 4.89
N THR A 134 3.51 -25.23 4.84
CA THR A 134 3.82 -26.52 5.48
C THR A 134 3.70 -26.47 7.00
N ASP A 135 3.89 -25.30 7.62
CA ASP A 135 3.68 -25.05 9.05
C ASP A 135 2.22 -24.72 9.43
N GLY A 136 1.30 -24.81 8.46
CA GLY A 136 -0.13 -24.62 8.67
C GLY A 136 -0.61 -23.18 8.64
N LYS A 137 0.26 -22.20 8.42
CA LYS A 137 -0.10 -20.78 8.28
C LYS A 137 -0.66 -20.47 6.89
N GLN A 138 -1.11 -19.24 6.71
CA GLN A 138 -1.56 -18.73 5.43
C GLN A 138 -0.55 -17.71 4.90
N GLU A 139 -0.08 -17.92 3.68
CA GLU A 139 0.83 -17.02 2.97
C GLU A 139 0.07 -16.31 1.86
N LEU A 140 0.18 -14.98 1.83
CA LEU A 140 -0.37 -14.17 0.75
C LEU A 140 0.56 -14.23 -0.46
N VAL A 141 0.00 -14.57 -1.61
CA VAL A 141 0.74 -14.67 -2.88
C VAL A 141 0.07 -13.81 -3.93
N TRP A 142 0.82 -12.92 -4.56
CA TRP A 142 0.38 -12.23 -5.76
C TRP A 142 0.66 -13.11 -6.98
N ILE A 143 -0.35 -13.24 -7.85
CA ILE A 143 -0.23 -13.88 -9.16
C ILE A 143 -0.49 -12.81 -10.21
N ILE A 144 0.48 -12.57 -11.06
CA ILE A 144 0.36 -11.61 -12.16
C ILE A 144 0.30 -12.40 -13.47
N LEU A 145 -0.85 -12.38 -14.10
CA LEU A 145 -1.12 -13.10 -15.35
C LEU A 145 -0.86 -12.17 -16.55
N PRO A 146 -0.31 -12.68 -17.67
CA PRO A 146 -0.07 -11.88 -18.87
C PRO A 146 -1.38 -11.27 -19.41
N PRO A 147 -1.28 -10.17 -20.16
CA PRO A 147 -2.43 -9.66 -20.91
C PRO A 147 -3.05 -10.75 -21.79
N HIS A 148 -4.37 -10.77 -21.88
CA HIS A 148 -5.12 -11.78 -22.67
C HIS A 148 -4.83 -13.24 -22.25
N PHE A 149 -4.61 -13.47 -20.94
CA PHE A 149 -4.36 -14.80 -20.39
C PHE A 149 -5.45 -15.79 -20.79
N ASP A 150 -5.04 -16.95 -21.30
CA ASP A 150 -5.90 -18.07 -21.64
C ASP A 150 -5.60 -19.29 -20.75
N ALA A 151 -6.53 -19.67 -19.91
CA ALA A 151 -6.35 -20.78 -18.96
C ALA A 151 -6.11 -22.15 -19.63
N ASN A 152 -6.40 -22.29 -20.92
CA ASN A 152 -6.12 -23.52 -21.69
C ASN A 152 -4.71 -23.60 -22.25
N LYS A 153 -3.91 -22.54 -22.10
CA LYS A 153 -2.52 -22.49 -22.54
C LYS A 153 -1.55 -22.66 -21.37
N LYS A 154 -0.33 -23.10 -21.68
CA LYS A 154 0.78 -23.14 -20.73
C LYS A 154 1.64 -21.89 -20.91
N TYR A 155 2.08 -21.30 -19.80
CA TYR A 155 2.91 -20.13 -19.77
C TYR A 155 4.20 -20.39 -18.98
N PRO A 156 5.35 -19.84 -19.42
CA PRO A 156 6.52 -19.85 -18.56
C PRO A 156 6.23 -19.05 -17.29
N THR A 157 6.70 -19.54 -16.15
CA THR A 157 6.39 -18.96 -14.85
C THR A 157 7.67 -18.50 -14.16
N LEU A 158 7.67 -17.29 -13.64
CA LEU A 158 8.73 -16.72 -12.83
C LEU A 158 8.29 -16.68 -11.36
N LEU A 159 9.12 -17.25 -10.49
CA LEU A 159 8.99 -17.08 -9.04
C LEU A 159 9.80 -15.84 -8.63
N TYR A 160 9.13 -14.83 -8.12
CA TYR A 160 9.79 -13.66 -7.56
C TYR A 160 10.09 -13.87 -6.08
N CYS A 161 11.38 -13.88 -5.73
CA CYS A 161 11.85 -14.04 -4.36
C CYS A 161 12.28 -12.68 -3.81
N GLU A 162 11.46 -12.09 -2.94
CA GLU A 162 11.78 -10.84 -2.28
C GLU A 162 12.88 -11.04 -1.24
N GLY A 163 13.80 -10.07 -1.22
CA GLY A 163 14.88 -10.03 -0.25
C GLY A 163 14.56 -9.19 1.00
N GLY A 164 15.59 -8.94 1.78
CA GLY A 164 15.52 -7.95 2.82
C GLY A 164 15.49 -8.34 4.29
N PRO A 165 15.37 -9.56 4.76
CA PRO A 165 14.54 -10.73 4.48
C PRO A 165 13.07 -10.55 4.94
N GLN A 166 12.63 -9.38 5.37
CA GLN A 166 11.32 -9.12 6.01
C GLN A 166 10.47 -8.09 5.24
N SER A 167 10.85 -7.79 3.99
CA SER A 167 10.08 -6.89 3.14
C SER A 167 8.92 -7.63 2.48
N PRO A 168 7.70 -7.09 2.49
CA PRO A 168 6.59 -7.66 1.73
C PRO A 168 6.75 -7.35 0.24
N VAL A 169 6.28 -8.24 -0.61
CA VAL A 169 5.93 -7.91 -1.99
C VAL A 169 4.58 -7.21 -1.94
N SER A 170 4.60 -5.89 -1.94
CA SER A 170 3.41 -5.04 -1.91
C SER A 170 2.90 -4.76 -3.33
N GLN A 171 2.10 -3.73 -3.51
CA GLN A 171 1.65 -3.24 -4.81
C GLN A 171 2.69 -2.31 -5.46
N PHE A 172 3.98 -2.46 -5.12
CA PHE A 172 5.03 -1.56 -5.55
C PHE A 172 5.13 -1.43 -7.08
N TRP A 173 5.38 -0.21 -7.55
CA TRP A 173 5.82 0.07 -8.91
C TRP A 173 7.35 0.21 -8.93
N SER A 174 8.01 -0.51 -9.83
CA SER A 174 9.46 -0.42 -10.00
C SER A 174 9.82 -0.31 -11.47
N TYR A 175 10.67 0.64 -11.81
CA TYR A 175 11.24 0.74 -13.17
C TYR A 175 12.35 -0.29 -13.43
N ARG A 176 12.86 -0.92 -12.40
CA ARG A 176 13.89 -1.97 -12.49
C ARG A 176 13.31 -3.38 -12.47
N TRP A 177 12.37 -3.68 -11.54
CA TRP A 177 11.74 -4.97 -11.34
C TRP A 177 10.24 -4.85 -11.60
N ASN A 178 9.89 -4.60 -12.86
CA ASN A 178 8.53 -4.28 -13.25
C ASN A 178 7.75 -5.53 -13.65
N PHE A 179 6.79 -5.94 -12.83
CA PHE A 179 5.94 -7.10 -13.10
C PHE A 179 5.06 -6.91 -14.33
N TYR A 180 4.66 -5.67 -14.62
CA TYR A 180 3.89 -5.34 -15.81
C TYR A 180 4.65 -5.73 -17.08
N ILE A 181 5.93 -5.33 -17.19
CA ILE A 181 6.78 -5.66 -18.33
C ILE A 181 7.03 -7.17 -18.42
N MET A 182 7.32 -7.82 -17.30
CA MET A 182 7.52 -9.28 -17.27
C MET A 182 6.27 -10.03 -17.76
N ALA A 183 5.08 -9.63 -17.29
CA ALA A 183 3.83 -10.24 -17.72
C ALA A 183 3.49 -9.94 -19.18
N SER A 184 3.77 -8.73 -19.68
CA SER A 184 3.54 -8.37 -21.09
C SER A 184 4.39 -9.19 -22.07
N HIS A 185 5.51 -9.77 -21.60
CA HIS A 185 6.31 -10.73 -22.36
C HIS A 185 5.81 -12.18 -22.26
N GLY A 186 4.62 -12.40 -21.73
CA GLY A 186 3.97 -13.70 -21.69
C GLY A 186 4.36 -14.58 -20.50
N TYR A 187 4.98 -14.02 -19.45
CA TYR A 187 5.27 -14.74 -18.22
C TYR A 187 4.10 -14.64 -17.23
N VAL A 188 3.82 -15.72 -16.52
CA VAL A 188 3.10 -15.68 -15.24
C VAL A 188 4.09 -15.38 -14.13
N ILE A 189 3.82 -14.39 -13.29
CA ILE A 189 4.68 -14.10 -12.13
C ILE A 189 3.97 -14.57 -10.87
N VAL A 190 4.69 -15.28 -10.02
CA VAL A 190 4.25 -15.73 -8.69
C VAL A 190 5.13 -15.03 -7.67
N ALA A 191 4.53 -14.18 -6.84
CA ALA A 191 5.24 -13.37 -5.87
C ALA A 191 4.69 -13.62 -4.44
N PRO A 192 5.27 -14.61 -3.72
CA PRO A 192 4.85 -14.96 -2.37
C PRO A 192 5.33 -13.95 -1.33
N ASN A 193 4.52 -13.75 -0.29
CA ASN A 193 4.83 -12.98 0.91
C ASN A 193 5.03 -13.95 2.09
N ARG A 194 6.20 -13.98 2.65
CA ARG A 194 6.56 -14.84 3.79
C ARG A 194 6.53 -14.08 5.13
#